data_4c17bcced3c124c06593257985bd386c
#
_entry.id   4c17bcced3c124c06593257985bd386c
#
_cell.length_a   1.000
_cell.length_b   1.000
_cell.length_c   1.000
_cell.angle_alpha   90.00
_cell.angle_beta   90.00
_cell.angle_gamma   90.00
#
_symmetry.space_group_name_H-M   'P 1'
#
loop_
_entity.id
_entity.type
_entity.pdbx_description
1 polymer ?
#
loop_
_entity_poly.entity_id
_entity_poly.type
_entity_poly.pdbx_seq_one_letter_code
_entity_poly.pdbx_strand_id
1 'polypeptide(L)'
;IDLILDEPESKFIKALIIVPTRELALQINKAIEAYSYFTGTSSIAVYGGGSGADFSQEKTALTQGVDIVIATPGRLISHMSMGYVNFSKLRFLVLDEADRMLDMGFQPDLLRIIDITNPKRQTMLFSATMPQGVLKLAKTMLHDPATITIALSKPAEGVTQSAYLVKKKKKIPLM
;
A
#
# COMPACT_ATOMS: atom_id res chain seq x y z
N ILE A 1 -4.96 5.73 13.83
CA ILE A 1 -6.20 6.51 14.02
C ILE A 1 -5.96 7.61 15.05
N ASP A 2 -5.50 7.33 16.26
CA ASP A 2 -5.29 8.32 17.31
C ASP A 2 -4.50 9.54 16.85
N LEU A 3 -3.38 9.33 16.16
CA LEU A 3 -2.57 10.42 15.60
C LEU A 3 -3.26 11.24 14.49
N ILE A 4 -4.35 10.74 13.93
CA ILE A 4 -5.17 11.44 12.93
C ILE A 4 -6.26 12.28 13.60
N LEU A 5 -6.75 11.85 14.76
CA LEU A 5 -7.80 12.52 15.53
C LEU A 5 -7.37 13.83 16.18
N ASP A 6 -6.06 14.01 16.43
CA ASP A 6 -5.52 15.20 17.07
C ASP A 6 -5.62 16.49 16.22
N GLU A 7 -6.07 16.39 14.98
CA GLU A 7 -6.25 17.54 14.10
C GLU A 7 -7.74 17.81 13.86
N PRO A 8 -8.17 19.07 13.99
CA PRO A 8 -9.56 19.45 13.68
C PRO A 8 -9.88 19.18 12.21
N GLU A 9 -11.17 19.01 11.92
CA GLU A 9 -11.75 18.72 10.60
C GLU A 9 -10.97 19.34 9.45
N SER A 10 -10.10 18.56 8.81
CA SER A 10 -9.37 19.00 7.62
C SER A 10 -9.87 18.23 6.42
N LYS A 11 -10.19 18.96 5.35
CA LYS A 11 -10.55 18.39 4.04
C LYS A 11 -9.32 17.81 3.30
N PHE A 12 -8.34 17.28 4.04
CA PHE A 12 -7.08 16.81 3.45
C PHE A 12 -6.84 15.34 3.80
N ILE A 13 -6.23 14.64 2.87
CA ILE A 13 -5.77 13.27 3.07
C ILE A 13 -4.60 13.30 4.06
N LYS A 14 -4.75 12.61 5.20
CA LYS A 14 -3.75 12.53 6.27
C LYS A 14 -2.89 11.28 6.18
N ALA A 15 -3.48 10.18 5.70
CA ALA A 15 -2.76 8.91 5.51
C ALA A 15 -3.04 8.31 4.13
N LEU A 16 -1.99 7.76 3.52
CA LEU A 16 -2.05 7.02 2.27
C LEU A 16 -1.41 5.65 2.47
N ILE A 17 -2.16 4.59 2.19
CA ILE A 17 -1.71 3.21 2.22
C ILE A 17 -1.73 2.68 0.79
N ILE A 18 -0.58 2.28 0.26
CA ILE A 18 -0.44 1.76 -1.10
C ILE A 18 -0.25 0.25 -1.02
N VAL A 19 -1.06 -0.47 -1.79
CA VAL A 19 -1.11 -1.94 -1.81
C VAL A 19 -1.15 -2.47 -3.24
N PRO A 20 -0.65 -3.70 -3.51
CA PRO A 20 -0.59 -4.24 -4.87
C PRO A 20 -1.94 -4.62 -5.46
N THR A 21 -2.93 -4.99 -4.63
CA THR A 21 -4.17 -5.60 -5.11
C THR A 21 -5.42 -4.95 -4.55
N ARG A 22 -6.51 -5.05 -5.31
CA ARG A 22 -7.86 -4.63 -4.93
C ARG A 22 -8.33 -5.32 -3.64
N GLU A 23 -8.10 -6.62 -3.54
CA GLU A 23 -8.53 -7.46 -2.42
C GLU A 23 -7.91 -6.96 -1.12
N LEU A 24 -6.60 -6.67 -1.14
CA LEU A 24 -5.90 -6.15 0.02
C LEU A 24 -6.37 -4.72 0.37
N ALA A 25 -6.62 -3.87 -0.63
CA ALA A 25 -7.17 -2.53 -0.40
C ALA A 25 -8.52 -2.59 0.32
N LEU A 26 -9.42 -3.45 -0.13
CA LEU A 26 -10.74 -3.66 0.48
C LEU A 26 -10.64 -4.24 1.89
N GLN A 27 -9.74 -5.20 2.10
CA GLN A 27 -9.51 -5.82 3.42
C GLN A 27 -9.03 -4.79 4.44
N ILE A 28 -8.04 -3.96 4.07
CA ILE A 28 -7.51 -2.91 4.95
C ILE A 28 -8.59 -1.84 5.20
N ASN A 29 -9.30 -1.39 4.16
CA ASN A 29 -10.37 -0.40 4.34
C ASN A 29 -11.43 -0.88 5.32
N LYS A 30 -11.90 -2.12 5.18
CA LYS A 30 -12.87 -2.73 6.10
C LYS A 30 -12.35 -2.80 7.54
N ALA A 31 -11.07 -3.12 7.73
CA ALA A 31 -10.46 -3.12 9.05
C ALA A 31 -10.39 -1.71 9.65
N ILE A 32 -10.03 -0.70 8.85
CA ILE A 32 -9.99 0.70 9.28
C ILE A 32 -11.40 1.19 9.64
N GLU A 33 -12.42 0.92 8.83
CA GLU A 33 -13.82 1.26 9.14
C GLU A 33 -14.26 0.66 10.48
N ALA A 34 -13.90 -0.59 10.77
CA ALA A 34 -14.21 -1.22 12.04
C ALA A 34 -13.51 -0.54 13.23
N TYR A 35 -12.23 -0.17 13.08
CA TYR A 35 -11.47 0.52 14.14
C TYR A 35 -11.88 1.99 14.31
N SER A 36 -12.36 2.63 13.26
CA SER A 36 -12.75 4.05 13.27
C SER A 36 -14.23 4.28 13.57
N TYR A 37 -15.01 3.24 13.82
CA TYR A 37 -16.47 3.30 13.98
C TYR A 37 -16.95 4.38 14.96
N PHE A 38 -16.21 4.58 16.06
CA PHE A 38 -16.54 5.58 17.09
C PHE A 38 -15.70 6.86 17.01
N THR A 39 -14.83 7.01 15.99
CA THR A 39 -13.87 8.11 15.95
C THR A 39 -14.18 9.20 14.92
N GLY A 40 -15.15 8.97 14.04
CA GLY A 40 -15.45 9.88 12.93
C GLY A 40 -14.38 9.94 11.83
N THR A 41 -13.30 9.13 11.92
CA THR A 41 -12.27 9.04 10.89
C THR A 41 -12.81 8.37 9.64
N SER A 42 -12.68 9.04 8.49
CA SER A 42 -13.16 8.55 7.21
C SER A 42 -12.06 7.80 6.44
N SER A 43 -12.44 6.73 5.72
CA SER A 43 -11.53 6.01 4.84
C SER A 43 -12.19 5.63 3.51
N ILE A 44 -11.37 5.44 2.48
CA ILE A 44 -11.82 4.94 1.17
C ILE A 44 -10.77 4.05 0.53
N ALA A 45 -11.25 2.97 -0.12
CA ALA A 45 -10.43 2.13 -0.99
C ALA A 45 -10.53 2.62 -2.45
N VAL A 46 -9.38 2.87 -3.09
CA VAL A 46 -9.23 3.38 -4.46
C VAL A 46 -8.49 2.33 -5.30
N TYR A 47 -9.21 1.61 -6.18
CA TYR A 47 -8.64 0.48 -6.91
C TYR A 47 -9.21 0.32 -8.31
N GLY A 48 -8.44 -0.29 -9.21
CA GLY A 48 -8.86 -0.57 -10.58
C GLY A 48 -9.84 -1.74 -10.72
N GLY A 49 -10.46 -1.84 -11.89
CA GLY A 49 -11.40 -2.92 -12.23
C GLY A 49 -12.85 -2.70 -11.76
N GLY A 50 -13.16 -1.53 -11.22
CA GLY A 50 -14.52 -1.10 -10.88
C GLY A 50 -15.26 -0.44 -12.04
N SER A 51 -16.54 -0.12 -11.81
CA SER A 51 -17.40 0.60 -12.75
C SER A 51 -17.09 2.10 -12.81
N GLY A 52 -17.69 2.82 -13.76
CA GLY A 52 -17.64 4.29 -13.79
C GLY A 52 -18.29 4.93 -12.56
N ALA A 53 -19.28 4.27 -11.94
CA ALA A 53 -19.91 4.72 -10.71
C ALA A 53 -18.89 4.69 -9.54
N ASP A 54 -18.09 3.63 -9.44
CA ASP A 54 -17.01 3.53 -8.43
C ASP A 54 -16.01 4.67 -8.59
N PHE A 55 -15.63 4.98 -9.85
CA PHE A 55 -14.72 6.11 -10.12
C PHE A 55 -15.29 7.45 -9.65
N SER A 56 -16.58 7.68 -9.88
CA SER A 56 -17.25 8.92 -9.45
C SER A 56 -17.31 9.04 -7.94
N GLN A 57 -17.56 7.94 -7.23
CA GLN A 57 -17.57 7.88 -5.78
C GLN A 57 -16.17 8.15 -5.20
N GLU A 58 -15.13 7.50 -5.74
CA GLU A 58 -13.74 7.73 -5.37
C GLU A 58 -13.34 9.20 -5.59
N LYS A 59 -13.71 9.78 -6.76
CA LYS A 59 -13.47 11.19 -7.06
C LYS A 59 -14.12 12.11 -6.03
N THR A 60 -15.38 11.86 -5.70
CA THR A 60 -16.12 12.65 -4.71
C THR A 60 -15.42 12.64 -3.36
N ALA A 61 -15.06 11.45 -2.85
CA ALA A 61 -14.36 11.32 -1.58
C ALA A 61 -12.99 12.01 -1.58
N LEU A 62 -12.20 11.81 -2.64
CA LEU A 62 -10.88 12.45 -2.78
C LEU A 62 -10.95 13.98 -2.89
N THR A 63 -12.06 14.52 -3.41
CA THR A 63 -12.26 15.97 -3.59
C THR A 63 -12.84 16.63 -2.34
N GLN A 64 -13.78 15.96 -1.67
CA GLN A 64 -14.43 16.50 -0.46
C GLN A 64 -13.56 16.40 0.79
N GLY A 65 -12.55 15.54 0.74
CA GLY A 65 -11.65 15.22 1.84
C GLY A 65 -12.04 13.94 2.54
N VAL A 66 -11.07 13.03 2.61
CA VAL A 66 -11.12 11.77 3.33
C VAL A 66 -9.82 11.63 4.10
N ASP A 67 -9.88 11.15 5.34
CA ASP A 67 -8.69 11.11 6.20
C ASP A 67 -7.68 10.07 5.73
N ILE A 68 -8.15 8.89 5.35
CA ILE A 68 -7.32 7.74 4.99
C ILE A 68 -7.69 7.23 3.60
N VAL A 69 -6.71 7.15 2.72
CA VAL A 69 -6.85 6.55 1.39
C VAL A 69 -6.06 5.24 1.35
N ILE A 70 -6.70 4.16 0.94
CA ILE A 70 -6.05 2.88 0.65
C ILE A 70 -6.11 2.67 -0.86
N ALA A 71 -4.98 2.57 -1.55
CA ALA A 71 -4.99 2.62 -2.99
C ALA A 71 -4.10 1.57 -3.66
N THR A 72 -4.54 1.11 -4.84
CA THR A 72 -3.63 0.46 -5.81
C THR A 72 -2.96 1.53 -6.67
N PRO A 73 -1.65 1.37 -7.03
CA PRO A 73 -0.88 2.42 -7.69
C PRO A 73 -1.54 2.98 -8.95
N GLY A 74 -1.91 2.13 -9.90
CA GLY A 74 -2.44 2.55 -11.19
C GLY A 74 -3.75 3.37 -11.10
N ARG A 75 -4.68 2.98 -10.20
CA ARG A 75 -5.94 3.73 -10.02
C ARG A 75 -5.70 5.08 -9.36
N LEU A 76 -4.81 5.12 -8.38
CA LEU A 76 -4.41 6.36 -7.73
C LEU A 76 -3.78 7.34 -8.73
N ILE A 77 -2.88 6.87 -9.59
CA ILE A 77 -2.28 7.66 -10.68
C ILE A 77 -3.36 8.23 -11.62
N SER A 78 -4.40 7.46 -11.93
CA SER A 78 -5.51 7.96 -12.75
C SER A 78 -6.21 9.16 -12.11
N HIS A 79 -6.48 9.09 -10.80
CA HIS A 79 -7.06 10.23 -10.07
C HIS A 79 -6.10 11.42 -9.95
N MET A 80 -4.81 11.17 -9.68
CA MET A 80 -3.77 12.19 -9.60
C MET A 80 -3.61 12.95 -10.92
N SER A 81 -3.67 12.26 -12.05
CA SER A 81 -3.55 12.85 -13.39
C SER A 81 -4.67 13.83 -13.72
N MET A 82 -5.80 13.78 -13.01
CA MET A 82 -6.89 14.74 -13.14
C MET A 82 -6.71 15.99 -12.27
N GLY A 83 -5.68 16.07 -11.43
CA GLY A 83 -5.25 17.27 -10.72
C GLY A 83 -6.05 17.67 -9.47
N TYR A 84 -7.00 16.88 -9.02
CA TYR A 84 -7.81 17.22 -7.83
C TYR A 84 -7.34 16.54 -6.53
N VAL A 85 -6.43 15.58 -6.61
CA VAL A 85 -5.91 14.89 -5.43
C VAL A 85 -4.86 15.75 -4.75
N ASN A 86 -5.02 15.99 -3.45
CA ASN A 86 -4.14 16.85 -2.68
C ASN A 86 -3.50 16.11 -1.49
N PHE A 87 -2.18 15.88 -1.58
CA PHE A 87 -1.38 15.24 -0.53
C PHE A 87 -0.49 16.22 0.26
N SER A 88 -0.74 17.52 0.18
CA SER A 88 0.09 18.54 0.86
C SER A 88 0.11 18.40 2.39
N LYS A 89 -0.93 17.82 2.96
CA LYS A 89 -1.08 17.55 4.39
C LYS A 89 -0.91 16.09 4.78
N LEU A 90 -0.38 15.27 3.87
CA LEU A 90 -0.12 13.87 4.14
C LEU A 90 0.89 13.73 5.28
N ARG A 91 0.53 13.01 6.33
CA ARG A 91 1.36 12.74 7.52
C ARG A 91 1.95 11.33 7.51
N PHE A 92 1.23 10.39 6.92
CA PHE A 92 1.59 8.97 6.92
C PHE A 92 1.52 8.41 5.50
N LEU A 93 2.61 7.80 5.06
CA LEU A 93 2.67 7.01 3.83
C LEU A 93 3.08 5.58 4.16
N VAL A 94 2.27 4.63 3.79
CA VAL A 94 2.52 3.20 3.99
C VAL A 94 2.59 2.51 2.64
N LEU A 95 3.66 1.77 2.38
CA LEU A 95 3.74 0.81 1.29
C LEU A 95 3.70 -0.59 1.88
N ASP A 96 2.69 -1.36 1.53
CA ASP A 96 2.54 -2.75 1.98
C ASP A 96 2.70 -3.73 0.81
N GLU A 97 3.30 -4.89 1.06
CA GLU A 97 3.73 -5.85 0.03
C GLU A 97 4.60 -5.19 -1.07
N ALA A 98 5.62 -4.40 -0.67
CA ALA A 98 6.44 -3.62 -1.60
C ALA A 98 7.15 -4.49 -2.65
N ASP A 99 7.63 -5.68 -2.29
CA ASP A 99 8.22 -6.65 -3.21
C ASP A 99 7.23 -7.04 -4.31
N ARG A 100 5.99 -7.34 -3.95
CA ARG A 100 4.95 -7.70 -4.90
C ARG A 100 4.59 -6.54 -5.84
N MET A 101 4.54 -5.31 -5.34
CA MET A 101 4.32 -4.14 -6.20
C MET A 101 5.43 -3.97 -7.22
N LEU A 102 6.68 -4.20 -6.84
CA LEU A 102 7.82 -4.13 -7.76
C LEU A 102 7.79 -5.27 -8.80
N ASP A 103 7.44 -6.49 -8.38
CA ASP A 103 7.28 -7.64 -9.29
C ASP A 103 6.18 -7.41 -10.33
N MET A 104 5.14 -6.66 -9.98
CA MET A 104 4.05 -6.22 -10.88
C MET A 104 4.43 -5.02 -11.75
N GLY A 105 5.64 -4.45 -11.59
CA GLY A 105 6.14 -3.35 -12.41
C GLY A 105 5.67 -1.95 -11.97
N PHE A 106 5.10 -1.79 -10.79
CA PHE A 106 4.58 -0.50 -10.29
C PHE A 106 5.66 0.48 -9.82
N GLN A 107 6.95 0.16 -9.96
CA GLN A 107 8.02 1.07 -9.52
C GLN A 107 7.89 2.51 -10.05
N PRO A 108 7.61 2.76 -11.34
CA PRO A 108 7.45 4.13 -11.85
C PRO A 108 6.27 4.86 -11.21
N ASP A 109 5.16 4.15 -10.99
CA ASP A 109 3.96 4.73 -10.38
C ASP A 109 4.22 5.09 -8.91
N LEU A 110 4.90 4.22 -8.16
CA LEU A 110 5.29 4.48 -6.78
C LEU A 110 6.15 5.73 -6.67
N LEU A 111 7.17 5.89 -7.52
CA LEU A 111 8.03 7.09 -7.52
C LEU A 111 7.21 8.35 -7.81
N ARG A 112 6.31 8.34 -8.80
CA ARG A 112 5.43 9.48 -9.11
C ARG A 112 4.53 9.85 -7.91
N ILE A 113 4.01 8.87 -7.19
CA ILE A 113 3.19 9.12 -5.99
C ILE A 113 4.05 9.73 -4.89
N ILE A 114 5.24 9.19 -4.64
CA ILE A 114 6.15 9.65 -3.60
C ILE A 114 6.55 11.11 -3.83
N ASP A 115 6.85 11.49 -5.07
CA ASP A 115 7.33 12.83 -5.46
C ASP A 115 6.32 13.94 -5.15
N ILE A 116 5.01 13.67 -5.21
CA ILE A 116 3.98 14.69 -4.98
C ILE A 116 3.45 14.69 -3.54
N THR A 117 3.89 13.76 -2.71
CA THR A 117 3.46 13.70 -1.31
C THR A 117 4.31 14.59 -0.43
N ASN A 118 3.72 15.11 0.67
CA ASN A 118 4.42 15.95 1.63
C ASN A 118 5.75 15.31 2.10
N PRO A 119 6.91 15.96 1.93
CA PRO A 119 8.18 15.39 2.35
C PRO A 119 8.33 15.24 3.89
N LYS A 120 7.56 16.04 4.66
CA LYS A 120 7.55 15.97 6.13
C LYS A 120 6.54 14.93 6.66
N ARG A 121 6.50 13.75 6.05
CA ARG A 121 5.64 12.64 6.47
C ARG A 121 6.44 11.55 7.16
N GLN A 122 5.79 10.76 7.97
CA GLN A 122 6.31 9.46 8.38
C GLN A 122 6.06 8.45 7.25
N THR A 123 7.10 7.75 6.84
CA THR A 123 6.99 6.74 5.79
C THR A 123 7.32 5.36 6.36
N MET A 124 6.47 4.38 6.04
CA MET A 124 6.63 2.98 6.46
C MET A 124 6.61 2.09 5.22
N LEU A 125 7.52 1.12 5.16
CA LEU A 125 7.59 0.14 4.09
C LEU A 125 7.56 -1.26 4.68
N PHE A 126 6.60 -2.05 4.25
CA PHE A 126 6.44 -3.46 4.62
C PHE A 126 6.68 -4.33 3.40
N SER A 127 7.42 -5.41 3.58
CA SER A 127 7.74 -6.36 2.51
C SER A 127 8.08 -7.73 3.10
N ALA A 128 7.62 -8.78 2.46
CA ALA A 128 7.95 -10.14 2.85
C ALA A 128 9.40 -10.49 2.51
N THR A 129 9.93 -9.90 1.44
CA THR A 129 11.30 -10.10 0.96
C THR A 129 11.99 -8.76 0.71
N MET A 130 13.33 -8.74 0.74
CA MET A 130 14.13 -7.52 0.54
C MET A 130 15.09 -7.66 -0.65
N PRO A 131 14.59 -7.89 -1.89
CA PRO A 131 15.44 -7.90 -3.08
C PRO A 131 16.03 -6.50 -3.35
N GLN A 132 17.02 -6.42 -4.23
CA GLN A 132 17.72 -5.18 -4.55
C GLN A 132 16.78 -4.02 -4.99
N GLY A 133 15.67 -4.36 -5.66
CA GLY A 133 14.65 -3.37 -6.05
C GLY A 133 13.98 -2.71 -4.85
N VAL A 134 13.56 -3.51 -3.86
CA VAL A 134 12.94 -3.01 -2.62
C VAL A 134 13.94 -2.19 -1.82
N LEU A 135 15.18 -2.65 -1.70
CA LEU A 135 16.24 -1.88 -1.02
C LEU A 135 16.51 -0.52 -1.68
N LYS A 136 16.50 -0.45 -3.02
CA LYS A 136 16.64 0.82 -3.76
C LYS A 136 15.45 1.73 -3.49
N LEU A 137 14.21 1.22 -3.57
CA LEU A 137 13.00 1.98 -3.27
C LEU A 137 13.03 2.50 -1.83
N ALA A 138 13.38 1.66 -0.87
CA ALA A 138 13.49 2.05 0.54
C ALA A 138 14.48 3.21 0.74
N LYS A 139 15.66 3.14 0.11
CA LYS A 139 16.67 4.22 0.17
C LYS A 139 16.18 5.54 -0.44
N THR A 140 15.28 5.49 -1.42
CA THR A 140 14.74 6.70 -2.07
C THR A 140 13.70 7.39 -1.19
N MET A 141 12.91 6.64 -0.41
CA MET A 141 11.73 7.16 0.26
C MET A 141 11.82 7.23 1.79
N LEU A 142 12.77 6.53 2.40
CA LEU A 142 12.94 6.48 3.84
C LEU A 142 14.15 7.33 4.28
N HIS A 143 14.00 8.07 5.36
CA HIS A 143 15.05 8.87 5.97
C HIS A 143 15.37 8.29 7.36
N ASP A 144 16.58 7.80 7.55
CA ASP A 144 17.04 7.19 8.80
C ASP A 144 16.04 6.17 9.41
N PRO A 145 15.67 5.12 8.65
CA PRO A 145 14.61 4.23 9.07
C PRO A 145 15.06 3.28 10.17
N ALA A 146 14.19 3.07 11.16
CA ALA A 146 14.30 1.91 12.02
C ALA A 146 13.98 0.64 11.22
N THR A 147 14.88 -0.33 11.24
CA THR A 147 14.70 -1.60 10.52
C THR A 147 14.34 -2.70 11.51
N ILE A 148 13.18 -3.33 11.29
CA ILE A 148 12.71 -4.48 12.07
C ILE A 148 12.66 -5.67 11.13
N THR A 149 13.49 -6.69 11.40
CA THR A 149 13.52 -7.93 10.61
C THR A 149 13.01 -9.07 11.48
N ILE A 150 11.91 -9.69 11.05
CA ILE A 150 11.43 -10.95 11.61
C ILE A 150 12.14 -12.05 10.83
N ALA A 151 12.75 -13.02 11.54
CA ALA A 151 13.60 -14.05 10.96
C ALA A 151 12.97 -14.68 9.72
N LEU A 152 13.64 -14.54 8.57
CA LEU A 152 13.26 -15.15 7.31
C LEU A 152 13.37 -16.68 7.42
N SER A 153 12.23 -17.33 7.22
CA SER A 153 12.11 -18.74 6.83
C SER A 153 12.90 -19.77 7.66
N LYS A 154 12.52 -19.97 8.91
CA LYS A 154 12.51 -21.35 9.40
C LYS A 154 11.16 -21.95 8.99
N PRO A 155 11.12 -23.11 8.31
CA PRO A 155 9.87 -23.84 8.16
C PRO A 155 9.21 -23.99 9.52
N ALA A 156 7.87 -23.94 9.57
CA ALA A 156 7.17 -24.19 10.83
C ALA A 156 7.65 -25.52 11.43
N GLU A 157 7.78 -25.60 12.75
CA GLU A 157 8.16 -26.85 13.43
C GLU A 157 7.25 -27.98 12.93
N GLY A 158 7.85 -29.07 12.46
CA GLY A 158 7.13 -30.22 11.88
C GLY A 158 6.97 -30.22 10.36
N VAL A 159 7.41 -29.17 9.65
CA VAL A 159 7.43 -29.17 8.18
C VAL A 159 8.78 -29.66 7.67
N THR A 160 8.79 -30.84 7.02
CA THR A 160 9.97 -31.36 6.31
C THR A 160 9.91 -30.90 4.86
N GLN A 161 10.92 -30.15 4.43
CA GLN A 161 11.07 -29.73 3.04
C GLN A 161 12.12 -30.60 2.35
N SER A 162 11.77 -31.18 1.20
CA SER A 162 12.69 -31.98 0.39
C SER A 162 12.77 -31.41 -1.02
N ALA A 163 13.98 -31.24 -1.54
CA ALA A 163 14.22 -30.79 -2.90
C ALA A 163 14.72 -31.97 -3.75
N TYR A 164 14.06 -32.20 -4.88
CA TYR A 164 14.44 -33.27 -5.81
C TYR A 164 14.85 -32.67 -7.15
N LEU A 165 16.05 -33.01 -7.62
CA LEU A 165 16.51 -32.63 -8.95
C LEU A 165 15.92 -33.59 -9.99
N VAL A 166 15.00 -33.10 -10.83
CA VAL A 166 14.32 -33.92 -11.84
C VAL A 166 14.35 -33.31 -13.22
N LYS A 167 14.45 -34.14 -14.25
CA LYS A 167 14.29 -33.71 -15.63
C LYS A 167 12.84 -33.28 -15.87
N LYS A 168 12.61 -32.21 -16.68
CA LYS A 168 11.31 -31.58 -16.95
C LYS A 168 10.19 -32.60 -17.28
N LYS A 169 10.52 -33.66 -18.03
CA LYS A 169 9.58 -34.74 -18.41
C LYS A 169 9.19 -35.70 -17.26
N LYS A 170 9.88 -35.65 -16.12
CA LYS A 170 9.62 -36.52 -14.96
C LYS A 170 9.04 -35.79 -13.74
N LYS A 171 8.57 -34.54 -13.88
CA LYS A 171 7.97 -33.79 -12.78
C LYS A 171 6.63 -34.39 -12.33
N ILE A 172 5.77 -34.77 -13.27
CA ILE A 172 4.41 -35.28 -12.99
C ILE A 172 4.40 -36.61 -12.23
N PRO A 173 5.26 -37.62 -12.52
CA PRO A 173 5.28 -38.86 -11.75
C PRO A 173 5.81 -38.74 -10.31
N LEU A 174 6.32 -37.57 -9.90
CA LEU A 174 6.88 -37.32 -8.56
C LEU A 174 5.92 -36.52 -7.65
N MET A 175 4.81 -36.05 -8.20
CA MET A 175 3.72 -35.42 -7.45
C MET A 175 2.65 -36.45 -7.09
#